data_ddf731bcd76c17f85b8663376f24fb09
#
_entry.id   ddf731bcd76c17f85b8663376f24fb09
#
_cell.length_a   1.000
_cell.length_b   1.000
_cell.length_c   1.000
_cell.angle_alpha   90.00
_cell.angle_beta   90.00
_cell.angle_gamma   90.00
#
_symmetry.space_group_name_H-M   'P 1'
#
loop_
_entity.id
_entity.type
_entity.pdbx_description
1 polymer ?
#
loop_
_entity_poly.entity_id
_entity_poly.type
_entity_poly.pdbx_seq_one_letter_code
_entity_poly.pdbx_strand_id
1 'polypeptide(L)'
;MQTKYNLLEPFILSIGTAVPEYISKQSEIFDKINKLCDIDPKRQRVFKEIFKKSAINNRHTVLEESEDFSGVAYLLQSEHSEKGLSIEDRNKIYIKEAPKLSLQAAKDALNQWGGDSSDITHVISISCTGMYAPGLEAYLQKNLNLSNNIDRLAINYMGCFGAFKGLSVAKSISQSNGKARILVVCTELCSLHVQATNEFEKFIPNALFADGAAAVIVGANPLDFEKPLWKIIKNYSEIIPETIDFMTWNISNYGFLMYLDRKVPNIIKTHANRFIENLLKGQNINNTDCEWPIHPGGRAIIEAIAGAVKIPTESLDSTYSVLSKYGNMSSATFLFVLKEILQKEHTSVKPWSIGIGFGPGLSFEGILLENYYAK
;
A
#
# COMPACT_ATOMS: atom_id res chain seq x y z
N MET A 1 -38.03 -20.74 5.24
CA MET A 1 -37.71 -20.25 3.91
C MET A 1 -36.48 -19.34 4.04
N GLN A 2 -35.29 -19.83 3.68
CA GLN A 2 -34.10 -18.96 3.57
C GLN A 2 -34.27 -18.21 2.26
N THR A 3 -34.61 -16.93 2.32
CA THR A 3 -34.49 -16.01 1.19
C THR A 3 -33.02 -15.99 0.76
N LYS A 4 -32.67 -16.62 -0.35
CA LYS A 4 -31.37 -16.42 -1.01
C LYS A 4 -31.33 -14.95 -1.45
N TYR A 5 -30.74 -14.09 -0.64
CA TYR A 5 -30.34 -12.77 -1.14
C TYR A 5 -29.27 -13.00 -2.20
N ASN A 6 -29.58 -12.74 -3.46
CA ASN A 6 -28.58 -12.66 -4.50
C ASN A 6 -27.74 -11.39 -4.21
N LEU A 7 -26.57 -11.57 -3.59
CA LEU A 7 -25.62 -10.48 -3.40
C LEU A 7 -25.17 -9.97 -4.78
N LEU A 8 -25.10 -8.67 -4.89
CA LEU A 8 -24.61 -8.02 -6.11
C LEU A 8 -23.12 -8.31 -6.30
N GLU A 9 -22.69 -8.29 -7.55
CA GLU A 9 -21.30 -8.55 -7.91
C GLU A 9 -20.46 -7.26 -7.85
N PRO A 10 -19.46 -7.15 -6.97
CA PRO A 10 -18.62 -5.97 -6.84
C PRO A 10 -17.44 -6.01 -7.80
N PHE A 11 -17.15 -4.86 -8.40
CA PHE A 11 -16.04 -4.69 -9.35
C PHE A 11 -15.13 -3.53 -8.94
N ILE A 12 -13.84 -3.67 -9.21
CA ILE A 12 -12.91 -2.56 -9.33
C ILE A 12 -13.12 -1.99 -10.74
N LEU A 13 -13.50 -0.71 -10.81
CA LEU A 13 -13.86 -0.02 -12.06
C LEU A 13 -12.72 0.84 -12.60
N SER A 14 -11.87 1.37 -11.73
CA SER A 14 -10.69 2.15 -12.13
C SER A 14 -9.62 2.15 -11.04
N ILE A 15 -8.38 2.48 -11.42
CA ILE A 15 -7.24 2.64 -10.50
C ILE A 15 -6.42 3.86 -10.89
N GLY A 16 -6.35 4.85 -9.99
CA GLY A 16 -5.46 6.01 -10.10
C GLY A 16 -4.26 5.90 -9.16
N THR A 17 -3.14 6.50 -9.54
CA THR A 17 -1.93 6.53 -8.70
C THR A 17 -1.26 7.89 -8.76
N ALA A 18 -0.59 8.27 -7.68
CA ALA A 18 0.23 9.48 -7.63
C ALA A 18 1.47 9.25 -6.76
N VAL A 19 2.57 9.87 -7.14
CA VAL A 19 3.82 9.89 -6.37
C VAL A 19 4.28 11.33 -6.19
N PRO A 20 4.99 11.65 -5.10
CA PRO A 20 5.62 12.95 -4.94
C PRO A 20 6.65 13.26 -6.03
N GLU A 21 6.95 14.54 -6.19
CA GLU A 21 7.86 15.05 -7.21
C GLU A 21 9.32 14.63 -6.96
N TYR A 22 9.76 14.66 -5.70
CA TYR A 22 11.15 14.36 -5.39
C TYR A 22 11.45 12.86 -5.44
N ILE A 23 12.56 12.53 -6.10
CA ILE A 23 13.03 11.15 -6.29
C ILE A 23 14.41 11.02 -5.67
N SER A 24 14.60 10.00 -4.85
CA SER A 24 15.90 9.64 -4.30
C SER A 24 16.34 8.28 -4.80
N LYS A 25 17.56 8.17 -5.32
CA LYS A 25 18.14 6.88 -5.67
C LYS A 25 18.50 6.11 -4.41
N GLN A 26 18.17 4.82 -4.39
CA GLN A 26 18.43 3.95 -3.25
C GLN A 26 19.91 3.95 -2.80
N SER A 27 20.84 4.03 -3.75
CA SER A 27 22.29 4.08 -3.47
C SER A 27 22.71 5.35 -2.72
N GLU A 28 22.02 6.47 -2.94
CA GLU A 28 22.35 7.77 -2.36
C GLU A 28 21.77 7.93 -0.95
N ILE A 29 20.59 7.30 -0.69
CA ILE A 29 19.88 7.42 0.60
C ILE A 29 20.72 6.83 1.74
N PHE A 30 21.36 5.69 1.53
CA PHE A 30 22.22 5.09 2.56
C PHE A 30 23.36 6.05 2.94
N ASP A 31 24.05 6.64 1.96
CA ASP A 31 25.18 7.53 2.22
C ASP A 31 24.73 8.79 2.97
N LYS A 32 23.53 9.33 2.66
CA LYS A 32 22.93 10.44 3.41
C LYS A 32 22.63 10.05 4.87
N ILE A 33 21.92 8.94 5.09
CA ILE A 33 21.60 8.47 6.45
C ILE A 33 22.88 8.16 7.23
N ASN A 34 23.86 7.52 6.61
CA ASN A 34 25.13 7.17 7.26
C ASN A 34 25.90 8.40 7.75
N LYS A 35 25.89 9.49 6.99
CA LYS A 35 26.51 10.76 7.38
C LYS A 35 25.81 11.44 8.55
N LEU A 36 24.49 11.25 8.66
CA LEU A 36 23.64 11.96 9.62
C LEU A 36 23.47 11.22 10.95
N CYS A 37 23.60 9.89 10.95
CA CYS A 37 23.17 9.04 12.06
C CYS A 37 24.31 8.46 12.90
N ASP A 38 25.57 8.81 12.65
CA ASP A 38 26.75 8.24 13.35
C ASP A 38 26.64 6.71 13.51
N ILE A 39 26.42 6.02 12.37
CA ILE A 39 26.24 4.57 12.35
C ILE A 39 27.55 3.90 12.76
N ASP A 40 27.48 2.98 13.75
CA ASP A 40 28.61 2.17 14.18
C ASP A 40 29.34 1.56 12.96
N PRO A 41 30.65 1.81 12.77
CA PRO A 41 31.41 1.32 11.62
C PRO A 41 31.28 -0.18 11.36
N LYS A 42 31.10 -0.99 12.42
CA LYS A 42 30.88 -2.45 12.28
C LYS A 42 29.53 -2.78 11.64
N ARG A 43 28.53 -1.90 11.78
CA ARG A 43 27.17 -2.07 11.25
C ARG A 43 27.01 -1.43 9.87
N GLN A 44 27.81 -0.42 9.52
CA GLN A 44 27.73 0.28 8.24
C GLN A 44 27.73 -0.68 7.04
N ARG A 45 28.64 -1.67 7.05
CA ARG A 45 28.71 -2.66 5.98
C ARG A 45 27.41 -3.48 5.85
N VAL A 46 26.86 -3.92 6.96
CA VAL A 46 25.62 -4.71 6.98
C VAL A 46 24.44 -3.85 6.51
N PHE A 47 24.33 -2.63 7.00
CA PHE A 47 23.26 -1.70 6.62
C PHE A 47 23.35 -1.32 5.13
N LYS A 48 24.55 -1.07 4.59
CA LYS A 48 24.76 -0.84 3.18
C LYS A 48 24.31 -2.02 2.31
N GLU A 49 24.57 -3.24 2.75
CA GLU A 49 24.11 -4.45 2.04
C GLU A 49 22.57 -4.60 2.07
N ILE A 50 21.88 -4.14 3.12
CA ILE A 50 20.40 -4.12 3.17
C ILE A 50 19.85 -3.23 2.05
N PHE A 51 20.38 -2.00 1.91
CA PHE A 51 19.98 -1.10 0.84
C PHE A 51 20.25 -1.69 -0.54
N LYS A 52 21.45 -2.23 -0.76
CA LYS A 52 21.86 -2.83 -2.03
C LYS A 52 21.01 -4.03 -2.43
N LYS A 53 20.58 -4.86 -1.44
CA LYS A 53 19.81 -6.09 -1.69
C LYS A 53 18.30 -5.89 -1.62
N SER A 54 17.83 -4.66 -1.40
CA SER A 54 16.39 -4.36 -1.26
C SER A 54 15.57 -4.59 -2.52
N ALA A 55 16.21 -4.68 -3.71
CA ALA A 55 15.59 -4.68 -5.03
C ALA A 55 14.88 -3.35 -5.37
N ILE A 56 15.23 -2.26 -4.68
CA ILE A 56 14.72 -0.92 -4.90
C ILE A 56 15.78 -0.10 -5.64
N ASN A 57 15.37 0.61 -6.69
CA ASN A 57 16.24 1.55 -7.41
C ASN A 57 15.94 3.00 -7.01
N ASN A 58 14.67 3.36 -6.96
CA ASN A 58 14.21 4.70 -6.67
C ASN A 58 13.13 4.68 -5.59
N ARG A 59 13.03 5.79 -4.85
CA ARG A 59 11.92 6.07 -3.95
C ARG A 59 11.47 7.51 -4.12
N HIS A 60 10.16 7.72 -4.13
CA HIS A 60 9.58 9.05 -4.11
C HIS A 60 9.38 9.52 -2.67
N THR A 61 9.51 10.82 -2.46
CA THR A 61 9.35 11.46 -1.16
C THR A 61 8.77 12.86 -1.29
N VAL A 62 7.95 13.28 -0.32
CA VAL A 62 7.48 14.67 -0.18
C VAL A 62 8.54 15.60 0.39
N LEU A 63 9.64 15.04 0.91
CA LEU A 63 10.74 15.81 1.44
C LEU A 63 11.57 16.37 0.28
N GLU A 64 11.75 17.67 0.27
CA GLU A 64 12.57 18.33 -0.72
C GLU A 64 14.00 17.79 -0.72
N GLU A 65 14.50 17.46 -1.89
CA GLU A 65 15.85 16.97 -2.10
C GLU A 65 16.46 17.75 -3.27
N SER A 66 17.55 18.48 -2.99
CA SER A 66 18.33 19.23 -3.97
C SER A 66 19.83 19.09 -3.68
N GLU A 67 20.69 19.74 -4.48
CA GLU A 67 22.14 19.78 -4.23
C GLU A 67 22.47 20.43 -2.88
N ASP A 68 21.71 21.46 -2.51
CA ASP A 68 21.96 22.30 -1.34
C ASP A 68 21.08 21.93 -0.13
N PHE A 69 20.03 21.13 -0.29
CA PHE A 69 19.08 20.80 0.76
C PHE A 69 18.69 19.33 0.76
N SER A 70 18.70 18.71 1.94
CA SER A 70 18.18 17.35 2.14
C SER A 70 17.07 17.34 3.19
N GLY A 71 15.87 16.99 2.76
CA GLY A 71 14.72 16.85 3.66
C GLY A 71 14.89 15.73 4.67
N VAL A 72 15.64 14.67 4.35
CA VAL A 72 16.00 13.63 5.32
C VAL A 72 16.91 14.21 6.40
N ALA A 73 17.88 15.06 6.05
CA ALA A 73 18.72 15.76 7.01
C ALA A 73 17.87 16.66 7.90
N TYR A 74 16.97 17.43 7.32
CA TYR A 74 16.04 18.29 8.07
C TYR A 74 15.17 17.53 9.05
N LEU A 75 14.71 16.33 8.70
CA LEU A 75 13.96 15.47 9.63
C LEU A 75 14.80 14.93 10.79
N LEU A 76 16.06 14.59 10.53
CA LEU A 76 16.93 13.90 11.49
C LEU A 76 17.76 14.83 12.34
N GLN A 77 17.98 16.07 11.89
CA GLN A 77 18.74 17.10 12.59
C GLN A 77 17.91 18.37 12.65
N SER A 78 17.38 18.72 13.80
CA SER A 78 16.71 20.00 13.99
C SER A 78 17.59 20.92 14.84
N GLU A 79 17.53 22.24 14.58
CA GLU A 79 18.23 23.25 15.38
C GLU A 79 17.85 23.20 16.88
N HIS A 80 16.71 22.56 17.19
CA HIS A 80 16.14 22.51 18.54
C HIS A 80 16.24 21.13 19.19
N SER A 81 16.75 20.10 18.48
CA SER A 81 16.85 18.74 19.02
C SER A 81 17.86 17.89 18.25
N GLU A 82 18.81 17.28 18.97
CA GLU A 82 19.73 16.26 18.41
C GLU A 82 19.00 15.00 17.91
N LYS A 83 17.69 14.85 18.24
CA LYS A 83 16.86 13.70 17.87
C LYS A 83 15.97 13.98 16.64
N GLY A 84 16.13 15.15 16.00
CA GLY A 84 15.37 15.55 14.82
C GLY A 84 13.99 16.14 15.14
N LEU A 85 13.14 16.27 14.10
CA LEU A 85 11.81 16.86 14.22
C LEU A 85 10.88 16.01 15.10
N SER A 86 10.06 16.70 15.88
CA SER A 86 9.00 16.09 16.69
C SER A 86 7.93 15.42 15.81
N ILE A 87 7.15 14.50 16.40
CA ILE A 87 5.99 13.91 15.75
C ILE A 87 4.98 15.00 15.32
N GLU A 88 4.81 16.06 16.11
CA GLU A 88 3.95 17.18 15.77
C GLU A 88 4.40 17.87 14.47
N ASP A 89 5.70 18.17 14.34
CA ASP A 89 6.22 18.85 13.15
C ASP A 89 6.21 17.96 11.91
N ARG A 90 6.48 16.66 12.05
CA ARG A 90 6.32 15.68 10.98
C ARG A 90 4.85 15.56 10.54
N ASN A 91 3.91 15.59 11.48
CA ASN A 91 2.48 15.58 11.17
C ASN A 91 2.00 16.88 10.51
N LYS A 92 2.62 18.04 10.80
CA LYS A 92 2.35 19.29 10.05
C LYS A 92 2.72 19.14 8.57
N ILE A 93 3.83 18.47 8.27
CA ILE A 93 4.21 18.16 6.86
C ILE A 93 3.17 17.23 6.25
N TYR A 94 2.73 16.17 6.97
CA TYR A 94 1.69 15.27 6.51
C TYR A 94 0.40 16.02 6.17
N ILE A 95 -0.10 16.88 7.06
CA ILE A 95 -1.32 17.68 6.86
C ILE A 95 -1.22 18.57 5.62
N LYS A 96 -0.02 19.05 5.29
CA LYS A 96 0.22 19.90 4.13
C LYS A 96 0.30 19.11 2.81
N GLU A 97 0.96 17.94 2.81
CA GLU A 97 1.33 17.25 1.56
C GLU A 97 0.42 16.04 1.24
N ALA A 98 -0.05 15.28 2.23
CA ALA A 98 -0.89 14.11 1.98
C ALA A 98 -2.22 14.45 1.26
N PRO A 99 -2.92 15.56 1.57
CA PRO A 99 -4.13 15.93 0.86
C PRO A 99 -3.92 16.17 -0.64
N LYS A 100 -2.80 16.79 -1.02
CA LYS A 100 -2.47 17.06 -2.43
C LYS A 100 -2.24 15.76 -3.19
N LEU A 101 -1.46 14.87 -2.60
CA LEU A 101 -1.12 13.59 -3.20
C LEU A 101 -2.36 12.68 -3.32
N SER A 102 -3.20 12.63 -2.28
CA SER A 102 -4.47 11.90 -2.31
C SER A 102 -5.42 12.41 -3.40
N LEU A 103 -5.49 13.74 -3.57
CA LEU A 103 -6.30 14.36 -4.61
C LEU A 103 -5.82 14.01 -6.02
N GLN A 104 -4.51 13.96 -6.25
CA GLN A 104 -3.94 13.55 -7.54
C GLN A 104 -4.31 12.11 -7.89
N ALA A 105 -4.14 11.18 -6.95
CA ALA A 105 -4.51 9.78 -7.15
C ALA A 105 -6.02 9.61 -7.39
N ALA A 106 -6.85 10.32 -6.62
CA ALA A 106 -8.29 10.29 -6.77
C ALA A 106 -8.75 10.85 -8.11
N LYS A 107 -8.16 11.97 -8.58
CA LYS A 107 -8.44 12.53 -9.91
C LYS A 107 -8.05 11.58 -11.03
N ASP A 108 -6.90 10.92 -10.92
CA ASP A 108 -6.49 9.91 -11.90
C ASP A 108 -7.48 8.74 -11.95
N ALA A 109 -7.97 8.25 -10.80
CA ALA A 109 -8.98 7.21 -10.75
C ALA A 109 -10.32 7.65 -11.35
N LEU A 110 -10.79 8.87 -11.04
CA LEU A 110 -12.02 9.43 -11.62
C LEU A 110 -11.93 9.61 -13.12
N ASN A 111 -10.81 10.12 -13.63
CA ASN A 111 -10.59 10.30 -15.07
C ASN A 111 -10.62 8.97 -15.83
N GLN A 112 -10.04 7.90 -15.24
CA GLN A 112 -10.06 6.57 -15.84
C GLN A 112 -11.43 5.90 -15.74
N TRP A 113 -12.20 6.21 -14.69
CA TRP A 113 -13.56 5.73 -14.53
C TRP A 113 -14.52 6.34 -15.56
N GLY A 114 -14.37 7.64 -15.82
CA GLY A 114 -15.16 8.38 -16.83
C GLY A 114 -16.58 8.76 -16.40
N GLY A 115 -16.97 8.47 -15.16
CA GLY A 115 -18.25 8.92 -14.58
C GLY A 115 -18.15 10.31 -13.95
N ASP A 116 -19.28 10.88 -13.56
CA ASP A 116 -19.34 12.16 -12.87
C ASP A 116 -18.95 12.01 -11.39
N SER A 117 -18.15 12.92 -10.90
CA SER A 117 -17.73 12.90 -9.48
C SER A 117 -18.92 12.98 -8.50
N SER A 118 -20.04 13.58 -8.91
CA SER A 118 -21.27 13.62 -8.12
C SER A 118 -21.94 12.25 -7.93
N ASP A 119 -21.60 11.25 -8.74
CA ASP A 119 -22.09 9.88 -8.61
C ASP A 119 -21.35 9.08 -7.54
N ILE A 120 -20.22 9.60 -7.03
CA ILE A 120 -19.53 9.00 -5.89
C ILE A 120 -20.40 9.14 -4.63
N THR A 121 -20.72 8.02 -4.02
CA THR A 121 -21.60 7.92 -2.86
C THR A 121 -20.84 7.76 -1.53
N HIS A 122 -19.62 7.22 -1.60
CA HIS A 122 -18.79 6.95 -0.42
C HIS A 122 -17.33 7.31 -0.70
N VAL A 123 -16.65 7.84 0.32
CA VAL A 123 -15.18 8.01 0.32
C VAL A 123 -14.59 7.25 1.48
N ILE A 124 -13.64 6.37 1.20
CA ILE A 124 -12.86 5.64 2.21
C ILE A 124 -11.42 6.10 2.09
N SER A 125 -10.93 6.83 3.09
CA SER A 125 -9.50 7.20 3.17
C SER A 125 -8.73 6.19 4.03
N ILE A 126 -7.50 5.88 3.61
CA ILE A 126 -6.63 4.91 4.28
C ILE A 126 -5.26 5.54 4.47
N SER A 127 -4.79 5.59 5.72
CA SER A 127 -3.43 6.04 6.03
C SER A 127 -2.96 5.50 7.37
N CYS A 128 -1.65 5.27 7.48
CA CYS A 128 -1.01 4.93 8.75
C CYS A 128 0.21 5.83 9.06
N THR A 129 0.41 6.90 8.27
CA THR A 129 1.62 7.75 8.35
C THR A 129 1.34 9.19 8.76
N GLY A 130 0.11 9.50 9.15
CA GLY A 130 -0.28 10.79 9.71
C GLY A 130 -1.73 10.80 10.12
N MET A 131 -2.12 11.83 10.88
CA MET A 131 -3.48 11.91 11.44
C MET A 131 -3.89 13.36 11.68
N TYR A 132 -5.12 13.69 11.28
CA TYR A 132 -5.78 14.96 11.59
C TYR A 132 -7.29 14.85 11.34
N ALA A 133 -8.06 15.77 11.90
CA ALA A 133 -9.50 15.85 11.68
C ALA A 133 -9.92 17.32 11.47
N PRO A 134 -10.79 17.61 10.47
CA PRO A 134 -11.36 16.71 9.46
C PRO A 134 -10.28 16.12 8.55
N GLY A 135 -10.38 14.82 8.20
CA GLY A 135 -9.32 14.06 7.55
C GLY A 135 -9.26 14.19 6.02
N LEU A 136 -8.52 13.26 5.39
CA LEU A 136 -8.35 13.20 3.94
C LEU A 136 -9.70 13.07 3.22
N GLU A 137 -10.64 12.30 3.77
CA GLU A 137 -11.98 12.10 3.21
C GLU A 137 -12.78 13.41 3.07
N ALA A 138 -12.65 14.31 4.05
CA ALA A 138 -13.30 15.62 4.00
C ALA A 138 -12.63 16.56 2.98
N TYR A 139 -11.30 16.50 2.89
CA TYR A 139 -10.54 17.24 1.89
C TYR A 139 -10.90 16.79 0.46
N LEU A 140 -10.98 15.48 0.23
CA LEU A 140 -11.35 14.90 -1.06
C LEU A 140 -12.79 15.28 -1.45
N GLN A 141 -13.76 15.17 -0.51
CA GLN A 141 -15.13 15.57 -0.73
C GLN A 141 -15.20 17.01 -1.28
N LYS A 142 -14.52 17.95 -0.63
CA LYS A 142 -14.51 19.36 -1.04
C LYS A 142 -13.84 19.58 -2.40
N ASN A 143 -12.66 19.01 -2.61
CA ASN A 143 -11.81 19.35 -3.76
C ASN A 143 -12.11 18.54 -5.03
N LEU A 144 -12.93 17.49 -4.92
CA LEU A 144 -13.49 16.74 -6.05
C LEU A 144 -14.93 17.15 -6.36
N ASN A 145 -15.50 18.12 -5.64
CA ASN A 145 -16.90 18.58 -5.76
C ASN A 145 -17.90 17.41 -5.60
N LEU A 146 -17.60 16.48 -4.65
CA LEU A 146 -18.52 15.39 -4.36
C LEU A 146 -19.76 15.91 -3.65
N SER A 147 -20.85 15.15 -3.68
CA SER A 147 -22.08 15.52 -2.99
C SER A 147 -21.86 15.77 -1.49
N ASN A 148 -22.59 16.74 -0.91
CA ASN A 148 -22.47 17.09 0.51
C ASN A 148 -22.97 15.99 1.47
N ASN A 149 -23.72 15.03 0.98
CA ASN A 149 -24.32 13.94 1.76
C ASN A 149 -23.66 12.57 1.52
N ILE A 150 -22.44 12.54 1.01
CA ILE A 150 -21.71 11.26 0.86
C ILE A 150 -21.32 10.69 2.21
N ASP A 151 -21.27 9.37 2.29
CA ASP A 151 -20.71 8.66 3.45
C ASP A 151 -19.18 8.71 3.42
N ARG A 152 -18.58 8.96 4.59
CA ARG A 152 -17.11 9.08 4.76
C ARG A 152 -16.62 8.14 5.83
N LEU A 153 -15.56 7.42 5.51
CA LEU A 153 -14.90 6.49 6.42
C LEU A 153 -13.39 6.67 6.35
N ALA A 154 -12.74 6.73 7.51
CA ALA A 154 -11.28 6.68 7.61
C ALA A 154 -10.85 5.35 8.22
N ILE A 155 -9.94 4.64 7.55
CA ILE A 155 -9.30 3.39 8.03
C ILE A 155 -7.84 3.72 8.32
N ASN A 156 -7.50 3.79 9.61
CA ASN A 156 -6.17 4.19 10.05
C ASN A 156 -5.43 3.04 10.71
N TYR A 157 -4.09 3.08 10.68
CA TYR A 157 -3.18 2.18 11.39
C TYR A 157 -3.30 0.69 11.06
N MET A 158 -3.85 0.34 9.89
CA MET A 158 -3.82 -1.06 9.40
C MET A 158 -2.45 -1.44 8.82
N GLY A 159 -1.59 -0.46 8.49
CA GLY A 159 -0.29 -0.70 7.86
C GLY A 159 -0.43 -1.09 6.39
N CYS A 160 0.54 -1.86 5.91
CA CYS A 160 0.68 -2.19 4.48
C CYS A 160 -0.53 -2.91 3.85
N PHE A 161 -1.36 -3.58 4.65
CA PHE A 161 -2.57 -4.23 4.15
C PHE A 161 -3.83 -3.34 4.14
N GLY A 162 -3.71 -2.06 4.43
CA GLY A 162 -4.86 -1.14 4.52
C GLY A 162 -5.75 -1.15 3.27
N ALA A 163 -5.16 -1.23 2.06
CA ALA A 163 -5.92 -1.33 0.81
C ALA A 163 -6.86 -2.54 0.77
N PHE A 164 -6.43 -3.70 1.28
CA PHE A 164 -7.26 -4.90 1.36
C PHE A 164 -8.50 -4.68 2.25
N LYS A 165 -8.34 -3.95 3.36
CA LYS A 165 -9.46 -3.58 4.24
C LYS A 165 -10.41 -2.61 3.55
N GLY A 166 -9.87 -1.59 2.87
CA GLY A 166 -10.68 -0.66 2.08
C GLY A 166 -11.49 -1.37 0.99
N LEU A 167 -10.84 -2.26 0.23
CA LEU A 167 -11.51 -3.07 -0.79
C LEU A 167 -12.57 -4.02 -0.19
N SER A 168 -12.32 -4.60 0.98
CA SER A 168 -13.28 -5.45 1.69
C SER A 168 -14.53 -4.68 2.13
N VAL A 169 -14.35 -3.48 2.67
CA VAL A 169 -15.45 -2.59 3.05
C VAL A 169 -16.22 -2.12 1.81
N ALA A 170 -15.53 -1.67 0.77
CA ALA A 170 -16.15 -1.23 -0.48
C ALA A 170 -16.94 -2.36 -1.16
N LYS A 171 -16.41 -3.60 -1.15
CA LYS A 171 -17.13 -4.79 -1.58
C LYS A 171 -18.45 -4.95 -0.83
N SER A 172 -18.42 -4.89 0.50
CA SER A 172 -19.62 -5.09 1.33
C SER A 172 -20.68 -4.01 1.09
N ILE A 173 -20.27 -2.75 0.93
CA ILE A 173 -21.16 -1.63 0.60
C ILE A 173 -21.79 -1.86 -0.77
N SER A 174 -21.00 -2.16 -1.81
CA SER A 174 -21.51 -2.35 -3.16
C SER A 174 -22.38 -3.60 -3.31
N GLN A 175 -22.16 -4.65 -2.50
CA GLN A 175 -23.03 -5.83 -2.45
C GLN A 175 -24.41 -5.54 -1.84
N SER A 176 -24.50 -4.56 -0.94
CA SER A 176 -25.77 -4.14 -0.33
C SER A 176 -26.49 -3.04 -1.12
N ASN A 177 -25.77 -2.27 -1.94
CA ASN A 177 -26.32 -1.17 -2.70
C ASN A 177 -25.67 -1.11 -4.12
N GLY A 178 -26.40 -1.59 -5.12
CA GLY A 178 -25.93 -1.62 -6.51
C GLY A 178 -25.69 -0.26 -7.17
N LYS A 179 -26.22 0.82 -6.58
CA LYS A 179 -25.98 2.19 -7.04
C LYS A 179 -24.75 2.81 -6.38
N ALA A 180 -24.17 2.16 -5.37
CA ALA A 180 -23.01 2.71 -4.68
C ALA A 180 -21.80 2.75 -5.64
N ARG A 181 -21.10 3.91 -5.60
CA ARG A 181 -19.77 4.10 -6.18
C ARG A 181 -18.85 4.59 -5.08
N ILE A 182 -17.91 3.76 -4.71
CA ILE A 182 -17.05 3.93 -3.55
C ILE A 182 -15.66 4.33 -4.03
N LEU A 183 -15.22 5.54 -3.69
CA LEU A 183 -13.85 6.00 -3.90
C LEU A 183 -13.01 5.58 -2.68
N VAL A 184 -12.10 4.64 -2.85
CA VAL A 184 -11.13 4.21 -1.84
C VAL A 184 -9.79 4.84 -2.15
N VAL A 185 -9.19 5.56 -1.21
CA VAL A 185 -7.92 6.27 -1.39
C VAL A 185 -6.93 5.89 -0.30
N CYS A 186 -5.80 5.32 -0.68
CA CYS A 186 -4.66 5.03 0.19
C CYS A 186 -3.60 6.12 0.01
N THR A 187 -3.13 6.75 1.09
CA THR A 187 -2.12 7.80 1.02
C THR A 187 -1.12 7.65 2.14
N GLU A 188 0.15 7.46 1.78
CA GLU A 188 1.21 7.21 2.74
C GLU A 188 2.43 8.09 2.50
N LEU A 189 2.89 8.75 3.55
CA LEU A 189 4.12 9.56 3.58
C LEU A 189 5.10 8.93 4.56
N CYS A 190 5.58 7.74 4.23
CA CYS A 190 6.45 6.95 5.10
C CYS A 190 7.81 7.61 5.33
N SER A 191 8.29 8.42 4.39
CA SER A 191 9.56 9.14 4.50
C SER A 191 9.60 10.07 5.72
N LEU A 192 8.42 10.53 6.20
CA LEU A 192 8.32 11.37 7.41
C LEU A 192 8.71 10.63 8.69
N HIS A 193 8.84 9.31 8.65
CA HIS A 193 9.10 8.49 9.84
C HIS A 193 10.46 7.80 9.82
N VAL A 194 11.36 8.23 8.94
CA VAL A 194 12.76 7.78 8.94
C VAL A 194 13.41 8.06 10.31
N GLN A 195 14.23 7.12 10.80
CA GLN A 195 14.82 7.14 12.11
C GLN A 195 16.34 7.07 12.06
N ALA A 196 17.02 7.88 12.87
CA ALA A 196 18.42 7.72 13.20
C ALA A 196 18.55 6.56 14.21
N THR A 197 19.04 5.41 13.80
CA THR A 197 19.13 4.24 14.68
C THR A 197 20.28 3.31 14.30
N ASN A 198 20.87 2.70 15.32
CA ASN A 198 21.83 1.61 15.18
C ASN A 198 21.19 0.22 15.42
N GLU A 199 19.89 0.15 15.71
CA GLU A 199 19.17 -1.10 15.91
C GLU A 199 18.75 -1.68 14.57
N PHE A 200 19.13 -2.94 14.29
CA PHE A 200 18.92 -3.59 12.99
C PHE A 200 17.44 -3.63 12.58
N GLU A 201 16.58 -4.06 13.49
CA GLU A 201 15.14 -4.23 13.23
C GLU A 201 14.41 -2.90 13.01
N LYS A 202 14.93 -1.80 13.56
CA LYS A 202 14.43 -0.44 13.34
C LYS A 202 15.08 0.25 12.14
N PHE A 203 16.24 -0.26 11.67
CA PHE A 203 16.95 0.30 10.53
C PHE A 203 16.41 -0.22 9.19
N ILE A 204 15.96 -1.48 9.13
CA ILE A 204 15.40 -2.09 7.91
C ILE A 204 14.33 -1.22 7.25
N PRO A 205 13.35 -0.63 7.98
CA PRO A 205 12.34 0.26 7.41
C PRO A 205 12.92 1.43 6.61
N ASN A 206 14.04 2.01 7.06
CA ASN A 206 14.71 3.09 6.35
C ASN A 206 15.16 2.70 4.93
N ALA A 207 15.39 1.40 4.68
CA ALA A 207 15.80 0.88 3.38
C ALA A 207 14.63 0.48 2.47
N LEU A 208 13.38 0.51 2.96
CA LEU A 208 12.24 -0.04 2.24
C LEU A 208 11.19 1.01 1.90
N PHE A 209 10.83 1.87 2.85
CA PHE A 209 9.64 2.70 2.77
C PHE A 209 9.82 3.95 1.90
N ALA A 210 8.75 4.33 1.22
CA ALA A 210 8.63 5.48 0.32
C ALA A 210 7.24 6.13 0.46
N ASP A 211 7.00 7.24 -0.25
CA ASP A 211 5.74 7.97 -0.26
C ASP A 211 4.95 7.70 -1.54
N GLY A 212 3.63 7.65 -1.41
CA GLY A 212 2.75 7.49 -2.56
C GLY A 212 1.27 7.48 -2.17
N ALA A 213 0.42 7.67 -3.17
CA ALA A 213 -1.02 7.52 -3.04
C ALA A 213 -1.59 6.71 -4.20
N ALA A 214 -2.64 5.94 -3.91
CA ALA A 214 -3.41 5.23 -4.91
C ALA A 214 -4.89 5.30 -4.59
N ALA A 215 -5.72 5.33 -5.61
CA ALA A 215 -7.16 5.37 -5.48
C ALA A 215 -7.82 4.34 -6.39
N VAL A 216 -8.94 3.77 -5.97
CA VAL A 216 -9.77 2.91 -6.80
C VAL A 216 -11.24 3.30 -6.67
N ILE A 217 -12.00 3.09 -7.74
CA ILE A 217 -13.46 3.16 -7.70
C ILE A 217 -14.00 1.74 -7.71
N VAL A 218 -14.86 1.45 -6.73
CA VAL A 218 -15.53 0.16 -6.58
C VAL A 218 -17.03 0.37 -6.71
N GLY A 219 -17.69 -0.51 -7.45
CA GLY A 219 -19.15 -0.50 -7.60
C GLY A 219 -19.69 -1.86 -8.00
N ALA A 220 -21.02 -2.04 -7.87
CA ALA A 220 -21.72 -3.18 -8.42
C ALA A 220 -22.65 -2.74 -9.56
N ASN A 221 -23.16 -3.70 -10.33
CA ASN A 221 -24.01 -3.41 -11.50
C ASN A 221 -23.38 -2.33 -12.41
N PRO A 222 -22.27 -2.64 -13.12
CA PRO A 222 -21.59 -1.67 -13.96
C PRO A 222 -22.55 -1.02 -14.96
N LEU A 223 -22.43 0.30 -15.11
CA LEU A 223 -23.17 1.10 -16.10
C LEU A 223 -22.53 0.89 -17.49
N ASP A 224 -23.26 1.24 -18.56
CA ASP A 224 -22.81 0.98 -19.94
C ASP A 224 -21.46 1.61 -20.30
N PHE A 225 -21.09 2.73 -19.68
CA PHE A 225 -19.79 3.37 -19.88
C PHE A 225 -18.67 2.78 -19.01
N GLU A 226 -19.02 2.08 -17.92
CA GLU A 226 -18.05 1.53 -16.96
C GLU A 226 -17.40 0.27 -17.54
N LYS A 227 -16.08 0.22 -17.45
CA LYS A 227 -15.28 -0.94 -17.89
C LYS A 227 -14.73 -1.66 -16.66
N PRO A 228 -15.38 -2.73 -16.18
CA PRO A 228 -14.88 -3.50 -15.05
C PRO A 228 -13.46 -4.00 -15.32
N LEU A 229 -12.56 -3.81 -14.33
CA LEU A 229 -11.19 -4.30 -14.41
C LEU A 229 -11.06 -5.65 -13.70
N TRP A 230 -11.61 -5.76 -12.50
CA TRP A 230 -11.65 -6.99 -11.71
C TRP A 230 -12.98 -7.12 -10.99
N LYS A 231 -13.51 -8.33 -10.94
CA LYS A 231 -14.59 -8.70 -10.03
C LYS A 231 -13.98 -9.16 -8.70
N ILE A 232 -14.45 -8.59 -7.59
CA ILE A 232 -13.98 -8.97 -6.26
C ILE A 232 -14.75 -10.20 -5.77
N ILE A 233 -14.13 -11.36 -5.80
CA ILE A 233 -14.78 -12.63 -5.43
C ILE A 233 -14.77 -12.81 -3.91
N LYS A 234 -13.58 -12.78 -3.31
CA LYS A 234 -13.40 -13.11 -1.88
C LYS A 234 -12.30 -12.29 -1.24
N ASN A 235 -12.52 -11.88 -0.01
CA ASN A 235 -11.48 -11.39 0.89
C ASN A 235 -11.29 -12.42 2.01
N TYR A 236 -10.05 -12.62 2.44
CA TYR A 236 -9.71 -13.48 3.57
C TYR A 236 -8.65 -12.80 4.43
N SER A 237 -8.81 -12.86 5.72
CA SER A 237 -7.94 -12.21 6.71
C SER A 237 -7.58 -13.21 7.80
N GLU A 238 -6.30 -13.25 8.15
CA GLU A 238 -5.81 -14.10 9.25
C GLU A 238 -4.72 -13.34 10.01
N ILE A 239 -4.78 -13.36 11.34
CA ILE A 239 -3.70 -12.91 12.21
C ILE A 239 -3.03 -14.14 12.84
N ILE A 240 -1.71 -14.10 13.00
CA ILE A 240 -0.95 -15.13 13.68
C ILE A 240 -0.63 -14.64 15.11
N PRO A 241 -1.39 -15.07 16.13
CA PRO A 241 -1.36 -14.43 17.45
C PRO A 241 0.02 -14.45 18.12
N GLU A 242 0.82 -15.49 17.90
CA GLU A 242 2.14 -15.66 18.51
C GLU A 242 3.20 -14.70 17.95
N THR A 243 2.83 -13.90 16.94
CA THR A 243 3.74 -13.00 16.23
C THR A 243 3.39 -11.52 16.38
N ILE A 244 2.50 -11.18 17.33
CA ILE A 244 1.94 -9.83 17.47
C ILE A 244 3.01 -8.74 17.60
N ASP A 245 4.14 -9.05 18.19
CA ASP A 245 5.26 -8.13 18.41
C ASP A 245 6.33 -8.17 17.30
N PHE A 246 6.16 -9.02 16.25
CA PHE A 246 7.18 -9.20 15.22
C PHE A 246 7.13 -8.16 14.12
N MET A 247 5.99 -7.50 13.97
CA MET A 247 5.82 -6.34 13.10
C MET A 247 4.90 -5.35 13.80
N THR A 248 5.46 -4.24 14.27
CA THR A 248 4.71 -3.22 15.00
C THR A 248 4.92 -1.83 14.41
N TRP A 249 3.93 -0.96 14.59
CA TRP A 249 3.95 0.43 14.16
C TRP A 249 3.44 1.31 15.31
N ASN A 250 4.35 1.97 16.02
CA ASN A 250 4.06 2.65 17.27
C ASN A 250 4.38 4.14 17.19
N ILE A 251 3.58 4.97 17.83
CA ILE A 251 3.82 6.41 17.92
C ILE A 251 4.96 6.67 18.92
N SER A 252 5.89 7.56 18.55
CA SER A 252 6.92 8.08 19.44
C SER A 252 6.96 9.61 19.38
N ASN A 253 7.82 10.21 20.20
CA ASN A 253 8.03 11.67 20.20
C ASN A 253 8.65 12.19 18.89
N TYR A 254 9.33 11.35 18.11
CA TYR A 254 10.12 11.72 16.93
C TYR A 254 9.70 10.98 15.66
N GLY A 255 8.40 10.71 15.51
CA GLY A 255 7.81 9.97 14.41
C GLY A 255 7.25 8.63 14.85
N PHE A 256 6.73 7.87 13.89
CA PHE A 256 6.26 6.52 14.16
C PHE A 256 7.42 5.54 14.01
N LEU A 257 7.46 4.55 14.89
CA LEU A 257 8.52 3.55 14.96
C LEU A 257 8.04 2.24 14.39
N MET A 258 8.67 1.81 13.32
CA MET A 258 8.51 0.47 12.78
C MET A 258 9.52 -0.46 13.43
N TYR A 259 9.02 -1.56 13.97
CA TYR A 259 9.84 -2.72 14.32
C TYR A 259 9.51 -3.86 13.35
N LEU A 260 10.54 -4.46 12.77
CA LEU A 260 10.40 -5.57 11.82
C LEU A 260 11.39 -6.67 12.19
N ASP A 261 10.88 -7.73 12.81
CA ASP A 261 11.69 -8.88 13.21
C ASP A 261 12.21 -9.63 11.97
N ARG A 262 13.49 -10.01 12.01
CA ARG A 262 14.14 -10.77 10.94
C ARG A 262 13.52 -12.15 10.68
N LYS A 263 12.69 -12.66 11.59
CA LYS A 263 11.99 -13.93 11.44
C LYS A 263 10.73 -13.81 10.56
N VAL A 264 10.23 -12.61 10.29
CA VAL A 264 8.99 -12.39 9.55
C VAL A 264 8.95 -13.13 8.21
N PRO A 265 9.99 -13.12 7.34
CA PRO A 265 9.96 -13.90 6.10
C PRO A 265 9.77 -15.40 6.33
N ASN A 266 10.36 -15.94 7.39
CA ASN A 266 10.27 -17.36 7.71
C ASN A 266 8.87 -17.76 8.20
N ILE A 267 8.22 -16.88 8.98
CA ILE A 267 6.83 -17.05 9.43
C ILE A 267 5.90 -17.01 8.23
N ILE A 268 6.08 -16.04 7.33
CA ILE A 268 5.30 -15.97 6.08
C ILE A 268 5.43 -17.28 5.30
N LYS A 269 6.66 -17.76 5.09
CA LYS A 269 6.90 -19.03 4.41
C LYS A 269 6.16 -20.20 5.05
N THR A 270 6.13 -20.28 6.38
CA THR A 270 5.48 -21.35 7.12
C THR A 270 3.95 -21.35 6.96
N HIS A 271 3.33 -20.16 6.94
CA HIS A 271 1.86 -20.03 6.97
C HIS A 271 1.23 -19.83 5.59
N ALA A 272 2.02 -19.48 4.57
CA ALA A 272 1.54 -19.07 3.26
C ALA A 272 0.62 -20.11 2.58
N ASN A 273 1.01 -21.39 2.55
CA ASN A 273 0.21 -22.42 1.87
C ASN A 273 -1.17 -22.57 2.51
N ARG A 274 -1.24 -22.70 3.84
CA ARG A 274 -2.50 -22.78 4.57
C ARG A 274 -3.38 -21.55 4.32
N PHE A 275 -2.77 -20.37 4.31
CA PHE A 275 -3.49 -19.12 4.04
C PHE A 275 -4.11 -19.12 2.65
N ILE A 276 -3.37 -19.51 1.61
CA ILE A 276 -3.87 -19.60 0.23
C ILE A 276 -4.95 -20.66 0.10
N GLU A 277 -4.79 -21.83 0.69
CA GLU A 277 -5.82 -22.88 0.72
C GLU A 277 -7.14 -22.36 1.33
N ASN A 278 -7.07 -21.60 2.42
CA ASN A 278 -8.25 -20.99 3.05
C ASN A 278 -8.86 -19.88 2.18
N LEU A 279 -8.04 -19.04 1.54
CA LEU A 279 -8.51 -18.04 0.59
C LEU A 279 -9.26 -18.69 -0.58
N LEU A 280 -8.71 -19.78 -1.14
CA LEU A 280 -9.27 -20.47 -2.31
C LEU A 280 -10.31 -21.53 -1.94
N LYS A 281 -10.60 -21.75 -0.66
CA LYS A 281 -11.58 -22.76 -0.23
C LYS A 281 -12.93 -22.56 -0.90
N GLY A 282 -13.39 -23.61 -1.60
CA GLY A 282 -14.63 -23.62 -2.37
C GLY A 282 -14.48 -23.12 -3.81
N GLN A 283 -13.25 -22.80 -4.26
CA GLN A 283 -12.93 -22.43 -5.63
C GLN A 283 -12.08 -23.52 -6.29
N ASN A 284 -12.35 -23.82 -7.55
CA ASN A 284 -11.53 -24.74 -8.34
C ASN A 284 -10.56 -23.95 -9.24
N ILE A 285 -9.48 -23.44 -8.63
CA ILE A 285 -8.52 -22.53 -9.28
C ILE A 285 -7.13 -23.13 -9.12
N ASN A 286 -6.38 -23.23 -10.24
CA ASN A 286 -4.99 -23.63 -10.25
C ASN A 286 -4.06 -22.41 -10.14
N ASN A 287 -2.94 -22.54 -9.44
CA ASN A 287 -1.95 -21.48 -9.27
C ASN A 287 -1.39 -20.96 -10.61
N THR A 288 -1.32 -21.82 -11.63
CA THR A 288 -0.87 -21.47 -13.00
C THR A 288 -1.82 -20.53 -13.73
N ASP A 289 -3.10 -20.53 -13.36
CA ASP A 289 -4.15 -19.73 -13.99
C ASP A 289 -4.32 -18.36 -13.32
N CYS A 290 -3.35 -17.99 -12.42
CA CYS A 290 -3.43 -16.80 -11.61
C CYS A 290 -2.29 -15.82 -11.89
N GLU A 291 -2.61 -14.53 -11.98
CA GLU A 291 -1.69 -13.44 -11.68
C GLU A 291 -1.51 -13.35 -10.16
N TRP A 292 -0.33 -12.92 -9.73
CA TRP A 292 0.01 -12.83 -8.31
C TRP A 292 0.42 -11.41 -7.90
N PRO A 293 -0.52 -10.47 -7.81
CA PRO A 293 -0.23 -9.16 -7.24
C PRO A 293 0.06 -9.29 -5.74
N ILE A 294 1.35 -9.41 -5.40
CA ILE A 294 1.80 -9.46 -4.02
C ILE A 294 2.18 -8.05 -3.57
N HIS A 295 1.72 -7.64 -2.39
CA HIS A 295 2.22 -6.41 -1.78
C HIS A 295 3.74 -6.53 -1.55
N PRO A 296 4.59 -5.68 -2.19
CA PRO A 296 6.03 -5.79 -2.08
C PRO A 296 6.54 -5.15 -0.78
N GLY A 297 6.29 -5.81 0.35
CA GLY A 297 6.79 -5.37 1.67
C GLY A 297 8.31 -5.30 1.77
N GLY A 298 9.00 -5.96 0.82
CA GLY A 298 10.44 -6.05 0.65
C GLY A 298 10.78 -7.34 -0.07
N ARG A 299 11.98 -7.43 -0.68
CA ARG A 299 12.43 -8.57 -1.48
C ARG A 299 12.27 -9.92 -0.74
N ALA A 300 12.72 -9.99 0.52
CA ALA A 300 12.66 -11.22 1.30
C ALA A 300 11.23 -11.72 1.55
N ILE A 301 10.26 -10.81 1.63
CA ILE A 301 8.83 -11.13 1.78
C ILE A 301 8.30 -11.76 0.49
N ILE A 302 8.61 -11.16 -0.66
CA ILE A 302 8.20 -11.68 -1.98
C ILE A 302 8.79 -13.09 -2.18
N GLU A 303 10.09 -13.26 -1.92
CA GLU A 303 10.78 -14.55 -2.07
C GLU A 303 10.22 -15.62 -1.12
N ALA A 304 9.85 -15.25 0.11
CA ALA A 304 9.28 -16.17 1.09
C ALA A 304 7.93 -16.73 0.64
N ILE A 305 7.00 -15.87 0.19
CA ILE A 305 5.69 -16.30 -0.30
C ILE A 305 5.80 -17.07 -1.61
N ALA A 306 6.59 -16.56 -2.56
CA ALA A 306 6.77 -17.17 -3.86
C ALA A 306 7.34 -18.61 -3.75
N GLY A 307 8.35 -18.77 -2.90
CA GLY A 307 8.94 -20.09 -2.66
C GLY A 307 8.02 -21.06 -1.93
N ALA A 308 7.17 -20.59 -0.99
CA ALA A 308 6.22 -21.42 -0.28
C ALA A 308 5.09 -21.93 -1.17
N VAL A 309 4.50 -21.01 -1.96
CA VAL A 309 3.32 -21.30 -2.81
C VAL A 309 3.72 -21.80 -4.19
N LYS A 310 5.02 -21.76 -4.53
CA LYS A 310 5.57 -22.11 -5.85
C LYS A 310 4.99 -21.24 -6.97
N ILE A 311 4.99 -19.93 -6.73
CA ILE A 311 4.51 -18.96 -7.71
C ILE A 311 5.50 -18.88 -8.88
N PRO A 312 5.02 -18.92 -10.14
CA PRO A 312 5.89 -18.73 -11.30
C PRO A 312 6.56 -17.35 -11.28
N THR A 313 7.85 -17.29 -11.61
CA THR A 313 8.65 -16.05 -11.53
C THR A 313 8.06 -14.91 -12.35
N GLU A 314 7.57 -15.21 -13.56
CA GLU A 314 6.93 -14.27 -14.47
C GLU A 314 5.67 -13.62 -13.92
N SER A 315 4.98 -14.31 -12.99
CA SER A 315 3.79 -13.77 -12.31
C SER A 315 4.14 -12.73 -11.23
N LEU A 316 5.42 -12.55 -10.91
CA LEU A 316 5.92 -11.59 -9.93
C LEU A 316 6.50 -10.31 -10.56
N ASP A 317 6.59 -10.23 -11.88
CA ASP A 317 7.25 -9.12 -12.57
C ASP A 317 6.64 -7.75 -12.20
N SER A 318 5.29 -7.64 -12.14
CA SER A 318 4.62 -6.40 -11.74
C SER A 318 4.94 -6.02 -10.29
N THR A 319 5.01 -7.00 -9.40
CA THR A 319 5.41 -6.82 -7.99
C THR A 319 6.84 -6.29 -7.88
N TYR A 320 7.80 -6.90 -8.58
CA TYR A 320 9.19 -6.45 -8.58
C TYR A 320 9.38 -5.12 -9.31
N SER A 321 8.65 -4.87 -10.39
CA SER A 321 8.66 -3.60 -11.11
C SER A 321 8.25 -2.45 -10.18
N VAL A 322 7.15 -2.61 -9.44
CA VAL A 322 6.69 -1.61 -8.47
C VAL A 322 7.69 -1.42 -7.34
N LEU A 323 8.21 -2.51 -6.74
CA LEU A 323 9.23 -2.41 -5.70
C LEU A 323 10.46 -1.65 -6.19
N SER A 324 10.94 -1.96 -7.39
CA SER A 324 12.13 -1.34 -7.97
C SER A 324 11.94 0.15 -8.26
N LYS A 325 10.79 0.54 -8.83
CA LYS A 325 10.51 1.92 -9.25
C LYS A 325 10.12 2.84 -8.11
N TYR A 326 9.41 2.32 -7.09
CA TYR A 326 8.74 3.16 -6.09
C TYR A 326 9.10 2.80 -4.64
N GLY A 327 9.66 1.61 -4.36
CA GLY A 327 9.83 1.11 -3.00
C GLY A 327 8.50 0.66 -2.38
N ASN A 328 8.46 0.57 -1.05
CA ASN A 328 7.26 0.21 -0.29
C ASN A 328 6.52 1.47 0.18
N MET A 329 5.41 1.81 -0.47
CA MET A 329 4.52 2.91 -0.11
C MET A 329 3.38 2.45 0.81
N SER A 330 3.65 1.49 1.69
CA SER A 330 2.69 0.94 2.65
C SER A 330 1.35 0.55 1.99
N SER A 331 0.21 1.04 2.47
CA SER A 331 -1.12 0.66 1.98
C SER A 331 -1.37 0.94 0.50
N ALA A 332 -0.73 1.94 -0.09
CA ALA A 332 -0.90 2.28 -1.50
C ALA A 332 -0.26 1.26 -2.46
N THR A 333 0.82 0.60 -2.04
CA THR A 333 1.69 -0.18 -2.94
C THR A 333 0.97 -1.31 -3.67
N PHE A 334 0.04 -2.00 -3.01
CA PHE A 334 -0.73 -3.08 -3.63
C PHE A 334 -1.52 -2.60 -4.85
N LEU A 335 -2.11 -1.41 -4.78
CA LEU A 335 -2.87 -0.82 -5.89
C LEU A 335 -1.96 -0.40 -7.05
N PHE A 336 -0.71 0.01 -6.77
CA PHE A 336 0.30 0.21 -7.81
C PHE A 336 0.62 -1.10 -8.54
N VAL A 337 0.70 -2.23 -7.83
CA VAL A 337 0.93 -3.54 -8.45
C VAL A 337 -0.23 -3.91 -9.36
N LEU A 338 -1.48 -3.70 -8.93
CA LEU A 338 -2.65 -3.92 -9.79
C LEU A 338 -2.61 -3.00 -11.03
N LYS A 339 -2.24 -1.72 -10.87
CA LYS A 339 -2.11 -0.81 -12.01
C LYS A 339 -1.00 -1.22 -12.98
N GLU A 340 0.15 -1.68 -12.46
CA GLU A 340 1.26 -2.18 -13.28
C GLU A 340 0.86 -3.41 -14.12
N ILE A 341 -0.02 -4.28 -13.57
CA ILE A 341 -0.58 -5.40 -14.34
C ILE A 341 -1.38 -4.90 -15.54
N LEU A 342 -2.23 -3.87 -15.40
CA LEU A 342 -3.01 -3.31 -16.51
C LEU A 342 -2.15 -2.70 -17.62
N GLN A 343 -0.94 -2.25 -17.31
CA GLN A 343 -0.04 -1.57 -18.25
C GLN A 343 0.84 -2.54 -19.05
N LYS A 344 0.86 -3.82 -18.66
CA LYS A 344 1.62 -4.84 -19.41
C LYS A 344 0.92 -5.23 -20.70
N GLU A 345 1.72 -5.50 -21.74
CA GLU A 345 1.23 -6.22 -22.91
C GLU A 345 0.96 -7.67 -22.50
N HIS A 346 -0.30 -8.05 -22.52
CA HIS A 346 -0.71 -9.42 -22.21
C HIS A 346 -0.76 -10.25 -23.49
N THR A 347 0.15 -11.19 -23.65
CA THR A 347 0.08 -12.21 -24.71
C THR A 347 -1.02 -13.24 -24.43
N SER A 348 -1.35 -13.43 -23.14
CA SER A 348 -2.54 -14.19 -22.68
C SER A 348 -2.94 -13.64 -21.32
N VAL A 349 -4.24 -13.41 -21.12
CA VAL A 349 -4.76 -12.96 -19.83
C VAL A 349 -5.15 -14.17 -19.00
N LYS A 350 -4.57 -14.26 -17.81
CA LYS A 350 -4.99 -15.26 -16.83
C LYS A 350 -6.37 -14.91 -16.28
N PRO A 351 -7.26 -15.89 -16.03
CA PRO A 351 -8.62 -15.61 -15.57
C PRO A 351 -8.70 -15.05 -14.14
N TRP A 352 -7.67 -15.28 -13.33
CA TRP A 352 -7.69 -14.96 -11.90
C TRP A 352 -6.49 -14.11 -11.48
N SER A 353 -6.69 -13.32 -10.42
CA SER A 353 -5.61 -12.68 -9.65
C SER A 353 -5.75 -13.01 -8.18
N ILE A 354 -4.66 -13.44 -7.54
CA ILE A 354 -4.59 -13.69 -6.10
C ILE A 354 -3.71 -12.62 -5.47
N GLY A 355 -4.36 -11.61 -4.87
CA GLY A 355 -3.67 -10.55 -4.15
C GLY A 355 -3.34 -10.96 -2.72
N ILE A 356 -2.11 -10.66 -2.27
CA ILE A 356 -1.66 -10.96 -0.91
C ILE A 356 -0.95 -9.75 -0.32
N GLY A 357 -1.29 -9.43 0.93
CA GLY A 357 -0.63 -8.40 1.73
C GLY A 357 -0.31 -8.88 3.13
N PHE A 358 0.65 -8.21 3.74
CA PHE A 358 1.12 -8.47 5.09
C PHE A 358 1.22 -7.17 5.86
N GLY A 359 1.17 -7.25 7.18
CA GLY A 359 1.35 -6.07 8.02
C GLY A 359 1.37 -6.38 9.51
N PRO A 360 1.25 -5.34 10.36
CA PRO A 360 1.38 -5.47 11.81
C PRO A 360 0.55 -6.59 12.45
N GLY A 361 1.06 -7.19 13.52
CA GLY A 361 0.44 -8.26 14.29
C GLY A 361 0.63 -9.64 13.72
N LEU A 362 1.58 -9.89 12.92
CA LEU A 362 1.70 -10.44 11.60
C LEU A 362 0.33 -10.86 11.07
N SER A 363 -0.28 -9.92 10.37
CA SER A 363 -1.55 -10.14 9.67
C SER A 363 -1.29 -10.53 8.23
N PHE A 364 -2.07 -11.48 7.73
CA PHE A 364 -2.17 -11.86 6.32
C PHE A 364 -3.50 -11.39 5.78
N GLU A 365 -3.49 -10.73 4.64
CA GLU A 365 -4.67 -10.33 3.90
C GLU A 365 -4.63 -10.88 2.50
N GLY A 366 -5.74 -11.46 2.06
CA GLY A 366 -5.90 -12.03 0.74
C GLY A 366 -7.13 -11.50 0.04
N ILE A 367 -7.01 -11.36 -1.27
CA ILE A 367 -8.13 -11.03 -2.16
C ILE A 367 -8.06 -11.92 -3.40
N LEU A 368 -9.18 -12.56 -3.70
CA LEU A 368 -9.38 -13.29 -4.94
C LEU A 368 -10.18 -12.41 -5.91
N LEU A 369 -9.62 -12.20 -7.08
CA LEU A 369 -10.18 -11.37 -8.14
C LEU A 369 -10.36 -12.20 -9.41
N GLU A 370 -11.48 -12.03 -10.11
CA GLU A 370 -11.67 -12.50 -11.47
C GLU A 370 -11.30 -11.37 -12.44
N ASN A 371 -10.46 -11.66 -13.43
CA ASN A 371 -9.91 -10.65 -14.33
C ASN A 371 -10.89 -10.32 -15.45
N TYR A 372 -11.23 -9.05 -15.61
CA TYR A 372 -12.14 -8.51 -16.63
C TYR A 372 -11.44 -7.57 -17.61
N TYR A 373 -10.28 -7.00 -17.27
CA TYR A 373 -9.57 -5.97 -18.03
C TYR A 373 -9.15 -6.37 -19.46
N ALA A 374 -9.35 -7.60 -19.83
CA ALA A 374 -9.04 -8.11 -21.17
C ALA A 374 -10.22 -8.88 -21.81
N LYS A 375 -11.41 -8.72 -21.28
CA LYS A 375 -12.65 -9.26 -21.86
C LYS A 375 -13.28 -8.30 -22.88
#